data_15b30dc981cf1fa80cdefdf45ea43108
#
_entry.id   15b30dc981cf1fa80cdefdf45ea43108
#
_cell.length_a   1.000
_cell.length_b   1.000
_cell.length_c   1.000
_cell.angle_alpha   90.00
_cell.angle_beta   90.00
_cell.angle_gamma   90.00
#
_symmetry.space_group_name_H-M   'P 1'
#
loop_
_entity.id
_entity.type
_entity.pdbx_description
1 polymer ?
#
loop_
_entity_poly.entity_id
_entity_poly.type
_entity_poly.pdbx_seq_one_letter_code
_entity_poly.pdbx_strand_id
1 'polypeptide(L)'
;MAIKARFLFIFLLAIGIAGCASKGPEMKTVEEVDLERFMGPWYVIANIPTFLEKDAYNPVETYSLNDDGTIATHFTFRKGGFDGKAKEYHPKGFVLDTESNALWGMRFVWPIKADYRIVYLNDDYTQTIIGRQARDYVWIMARTPTISDPDYDKMLKFVESLGYDMTKVKRAPQRW
;
A
#
# COMPACT_ATOMS: atom_id res chain seq x y z
N MET A 1 12.15 10.70 73.58
CA MET A 1 11.57 9.57 72.80
C MET A 1 10.91 10.15 71.56
N ALA A 2 11.59 10.20 70.43
CA ALA A 2 11.13 10.89 69.20
C ALA A 2 10.80 9.87 68.13
N ILE A 3 9.50 9.84 67.77
CA ILE A 3 8.97 8.95 66.70
C ILE A 3 9.19 9.63 65.36
N LYS A 4 10.03 9.05 64.54
CA LYS A 4 10.27 9.51 63.15
C LYS A 4 9.21 8.91 62.24
N ALA A 5 8.27 9.73 61.75
CA ALA A 5 7.32 9.35 60.70
C ALA A 5 8.06 9.29 59.33
N ARG A 6 8.08 8.11 58.70
CA ARG A 6 8.55 7.90 57.34
C ARG A 6 7.37 8.12 56.40
N PHE A 7 7.41 9.23 55.64
CA PHE A 7 6.49 9.43 54.52
C PHE A 7 6.99 8.62 53.33
N LEU A 8 6.22 7.61 52.92
CA LEU A 8 6.41 6.81 51.74
C LEU A 8 5.76 7.53 50.55
N PHE A 9 6.57 8.18 49.69
CA PHE A 9 6.09 8.77 48.44
C PHE A 9 5.89 7.66 47.43
N ILE A 10 4.62 7.29 47.12
CA ILE A 10 4.26 6.40 46.04
C ILE A 10 4.19 7.25 44.76
N PHE A 11 5.23 7.13 43.92
CA PHE A 11 5.25 7.72 42.57
C PHE A 11 4.41 6.81 41.64
N LEU A 12 3.17 7.18 41.39
CA LEU A 12 2.32 6.56 40.38
C LEU A 12 2.86 6.97 39.02
N LEU A 13 3.63 6.07 38.37
CA LEU A 13 4.08 6.21 37.00
C LEU A 13 2.89 5.91 36.07
N ALA A 14 2.14 6.95 35.66
CA ALA A 14 1.13 6.85 34.63
C ALA A 14 1.84 6.58 33.27
N ILE A 15 1.93 5.30 32.90
CA ILE A 15 2.35 4.90 31.54
C ILE A 15 1.22 5.27 30.60
N GLY A 16 1.33 6.44 29.98
CA GLY A 16 0.47 6.83 28.87
C GLY A 16 0.70 5.88 27.71
N ILE A 17 -0.26 4.99 27.45
CA ILE A 17 -0.31 4.22 26.20
C ILE A 17 -0.64 5.22 25.11
N ALA A 18 0.41 5.79 24.49
CA ALA A 18 0.29 6.51 23.22
C ALA A 18 -0.05 5.47 22.15
N GLY A 19 -1.34 5.09 22.05
CA GLY A 19 -1.84 4.35 20.92
C GLY A 19 -1.54 5.17 19.67
N CYS A 20 -0.81 4.61 18.71
CA CYS A 20 -0.70 5.16 17.38
C CYS A 20 -2.10 5.19 16.76
N ALA A 21 -2.83 6.29 17.01
CA ALA A 21 -4.10 6.54 16.34
C ALA A 21 -3.83 6.66 14.85
N SER A 22 -4.24 5.66 14.07
CA SER A 22 -4.28 5.76 12.62
C SER A 22 -5.08 6.99 12.24
N LYS A 23 -4.52 7.86 11.41
CA LYS A 23 -5.20 9.09 10.97
C LYS A 23 -6.42 8.69 10.13
N GLY A 24 -7.60 8.90 10.65
CA GLY A 24 -8.88 8.73 9.96
C GLY A 24 -9.60 7.40 10.25
N PRO A 25 -10.83 7.22 9.70
CA PRO A 25 -11.62 6.01 9.87
C PRO A 25 -10.92 4.80 9.26
N GLU A 26 -11.34 3.59 9.66
CA GLU A 26 -10.83 2.35 9.09
C GLU A 26 -11.03 2.34 7.57
N MET A 27 -9.94 2.03 6.85
CA MET A 27 -9.97 1.91 5.39
C MET A 27 -10.45 0.52 5.02
N LYS A 28 -11.66 0.46 4.49
CA LYS A 28 -12.27 -0.80 4.04
C LYS A 28 -11.58 -1.30 2.77
N THR A 29 -11.44 -2.61 2.68
CA THR A 29 -11.06 -3.32 1.45
C THR A 29 -12.28 -3.61 0.59
N VAL A 30 -12.07 -4.11 -0.63
CA VAL A 30 -13.12 -4.79 -1.40
C VAL A 30 -13.60 -6.05 -0.66
N GLU A 31 -14.81 -6.51 -0.97
CA GLU A 31 -15.44 -7.64 -0.27
C GLU A 31 -14.70 -8.96 -0.49
N GLU A 32 -14.23 -9.20 -1.73
CA GLU A 32 -13.53 -10.43 -2.09
C GLU A 32 -12.56 -10.20 -3.26
N VAL A 33 -11.44 -10.92 -3.24
CA VAL A 33 -10.45 -10.98 -4.32
C VAL A 33 -10.17 -12.44 -4.69
N ASP A 34 -10.46 -12.78 -5.95
CA ASP A 34 -9.94 -13.99 -6.57
C ASP A 34 -8.44 -13.80 -6.82
N LEU A 35 -7.61 -14.47 -6.01
CA LEU A 35 -6.15 -14.32 -6.08
C LEU A 35 -5.60 -14.74 -7.44
N GLU A 36 -6.12 -15.81 -8.06
CA GLU A 36 -5.62 -16.28 -9.35
C GLU A 36 -5.86 -15.24 -10.45
N ARG A 37 -7.05 -14.62 -10.48
CA ARG A 37 -7.38 -13.53 -11.40
C ARG A 37 -6.57 -12.27 -11.13
N PHE A 38 -6.21 -12.02 -9.86
CA PHE A 38 -5.43 -10.84 -9.48
C PHE A 38 -3.96 -10.95 -9.86
N MET A 39 -3.42 -12.18 -10.03
CA MET A 39 -2.01 -12.38 -10.42
C MET A 39 -1.70 -11.79 -11.80
N GLY A 40 -0.41 -11.73 -12.11
CA GLY A 40 0.12 -11.14 -13.36
C GLY A 40 0.50 -9.66 -13.23
N PRO A 41 0.78 -8.98 -14.36
CA PRO A 41 1.29 -7.62 -14.38
C PRO A 41 0.21 -6.57 -14.14
N TRP A 42 0.58 -5.54 -13.36
CA TRP A 42 -0.18 -4.33 -13.12
C TRP A 42 0.70 -3.11 -13.36
N TYR A 43 0.32 -2.27 -14.31
CA TYR A 43 0.99 -1.00 -14.59
C TYR A 43 0.56 0.04 -13.58
N VAL A 44 1.52 0.71 -12.93
CA VAL A 44 1.20 1.83 -12.05
C VAL A 44 0.84 3.04 -12.90
N ILE A 45 -0.40 3.49 -12.80
CA ILE A 45 -0.94 4.64 -13.54
C ILE A 45 -0.69 5.95 -12.78
N ALA A 46 -0.91 5.91 -11.46
CA ALA A 46 -0.60 7.02 -10.56
C ALA A 46 -0.33 6.48 -9.15
N ASN A 47 0.45 7.21 -8.37
CA ASN A 47 0.73 6.85 -7.00
C ASN A 47 1.09 8.07 -6.14
N ILE A 48 1.08 7.89 -4.81
CA ILE A 48 1.91 8.67 -3.91
C ILE A 48 3.23 7.89 -3.80
N PRO A 49 4.32 8.35 -4.43
CA PRO A 49 5.53 7.55 -4.56
C PRO A 49 6.25 7.36 -3.23
N THR A 50 6.67 6.13 -2.95
CA THR A 50 7.62 5.84 -1.86
C THR A 50 9.01 6.39 -2.19
N PHE A 51 9.93 6.32 -1.25
CA PHE A 51 11.33 6.74 -1.50
C PHE A 51 12.03 5.88 -2.59
N LEU A 52 11.61 4.65 -2.78
CA LEU A 52 12.12 3.76 -3.84
C LEU A 52 11.62 4.18 -5.22
N GLU A 53 10.37 4.64 -5.29
CA GLU A 53 9.65 4.97 -6.53
C GLU A 53 9.85 6.42 -6.99
N LYS A 54 10.51 7.24 -6.17
CA LYS A 54 10.85 8.60 -6.57
C LYS A 54 11.59 8.57 -7.92
N ASP A 55 11.07 9.26 -8.92
CA ASP A 55 11.55 9.28 -10.30
C ASP A 55 11.49 7.90 -11.02
N ALA A 56 10.48 7.06 -10.71
CA ALA A 56 10.21 5.83 -11.44
C ALA A 56 9.47 6.11 -12.76
N TYR A 57 9.94 5.49 -13.84
CA TYR A 57 9.36 5.51 -15.18
C TYR A 57 9.04 4.07 -15.60
N ASN A 58 7.93 3.85 -16.29
CA ASN A 58 7.40 2.52 -16.63
C ASN A 58 7.33 1.58 -15.40
N PRO A 59 6.77 2.02 -14.25
CA PRO A 59 6.66 1.14 -13.10
C PRO A 59 5.57 0.07 -13.33
N VAL A 60 5.95 -1.19 -13.05
CA VAL A 60 5.08 -2.37 -13.17
C VAL A 60 5.27 -3.25 -11.94
N GLU A 61 4.18 -3.68 -11.34
CA GLU A 61 4.14 -4.72 -10.32
C GLU A 61 3.58 -6.01 -10.92
N THR A 62 4.31 -7.10 -10.81
CA THR A 62 3.86 -8.42 -11.25
C THR A 62 3.72 -9.32 -10.03
N TYR A 63 2.53 -9.88 -9.84
CA TYR A 63 2.23 -10.80 -8.73
C TYR A 63 2.13 -12.23 -9.21
N SER A 64 2.60 -13.16 -8.38
CA SER A 64 2.46 -14.60 -8.59
C SER A 64 2.13 -15.28 -7.26
N LEU A 65 1.17 -16.19 -7.28
CA LEU A 65 0.80 -16.98 -6.11
C LEU A 65 1.81 -18.14 -5.95
N ASN A 66 2.38 -18.26 -4.75
CA ASN A 66 3.27 -19.36 -4.40
C ASN A 66 2.46 -20.54 -3.81
N ASP A 67 3.01 -21.75 -3.85
CA ASP A 67 2.40 -22.96 -3.29
C ASP A 67 2.12 -22.84 -1.78
N ASP A 68 2.87 -22.00 -1.05
CA ASP A 68 2.69 -21.72 0.36
C ASP A 68 1.61 -20.66 0.67
N GLY A 69 0.85 -20.23 -0.34
CA GLY A 69 -0.20 -19.20 -0.24
C GLY A 69 0.32 -17.77 -0.10
N THR A 70 1.62 -17.56 -0.18
CA THR A 70 2.21 -16.20 -0.22
C THR A 70 2.25 -15.65 -1.64
N ILE A 71 2.39 -14.34 -1.77
CA ILE A 71 2.45 -13.64 -3.06
C ILE A 71 3.89 -13.24 -3.35
N ALA A 72 4.49 -13.81 -4.39
CA ALA A 72 5.74 -13.29 -4.94
C ALA A 72 5.42 -12.02 -5.73
N THR A 73 6.19 -10.96 -5.50
CA THR A 73 6.04 -9.70 -6.23
C THR A 73 7.33 -9.39 -6.97
N HIS A 74 7.22 -9.00 -8.23
CA HIS A 74 8.32 -8.47 -9.03
C HIS A 74 7.98 -7.04 -9.43
N PHE A 75 8.54 -6.07 -8.74
CA PHE A 75 8.36 -4.65 -9.01
C PHE A 75 9.52 -4.15 -9.85
N THR A 76 9.23 -3.61 -11.03
CA THR A 76 10.22 -3.11 -11.99
C THR A 76 9.94 -1.68 -12.41
N PHE A 77 10.98 -0.90 -12.70
CA PHE A 77 10.88 0.43 -13.29
C PHE A 77 12.21 0.90 -13.89
N ARG A 78 12.18 2.02 -14.62
CA ARG A 78 13.36 2.78 -15.05
C ARG A 78 13.59 3.97 -14.12
N LYS A 79 14.81 4.19 -13.64
CA LYS A 79 15.15 5.26 -12.71
C LYS A 79 15.55 6.54 -13.44
N GLY A 80 14.81 7.63 -13.20
CA GLY A 80 15.16 8.98 -13.67
C GLY A 80 14.83 9.29 -15.14
N GLY A 81 14.20 8.34 -15.88
CA GLY A 81 13.79 8.52 -17.26
C GLY A 81 13.48 7.20 -17.94
N PHE A 82 12.85 7.25 -19.12
CA PHE A 82 12.48 6.04 -19.87
C PHE A 82 13.70 5.22 -20.32
N ASP A 83 14.84 5.87 -20.54
CA ASP A 83 16.10 5.23 -20.90
C ASP A 83 17.02 5.05 -19.67
N GLY A 84 16.49 5.33 -18.47
CA GLY A 84 17.20 5.23 -17.20
C GLY A 84 17.54 3.79 -16.82
N LYS A 85 18.39 3.63 -15.82
CA LYS A 85 18.81 2.31 -15.33
C LYS A 85 17.60 1.50 -14.84
N ALA A 86 17.47 0.27 -15.33
CA ALA A 86 16.47 -0.67 -14.82
C ALA A 86 16.70 -0.96 -13.32
N LYS A 87 15.62 -0.98 -12.58
CA LYS A 87 15.56 -1.34 -11.16
C LYS A 87 14.49 -2.42 -10.97
N GLU A 88 14.77 -3.33 -10.05
CA GLU A 88 13.83 -4.38 -9.68
C GLU A 88 13.89 -4.65 -8.18
N TYR A 89 12.76 -5.05 -7.61
CA TYR A 89 12.60 -5.44 -6.22
C TYR A 89 11.68 -6.66 -6.16
N HIS A 90 11.90 -7.52 -5.16
CA HIS A 90 11.16 -8.76 -4.98
C HIS A 90 10.53 -8.84 -3.57
N PRO A 91 9.58 -7.96 -3.24
CA PRO A 91 8.89 -8.08 -1.96
C PRO A 91 8.02 -9.33 -1.93
N LYS A 92 7.74 -9.81 -0.72
CA LYS A 92 6.85 -10.97 -0.49
C LYS A 92 5.58 -10.50 0.19
N GLY A 93 4.42 -10.80 -0.40
CA GLY A 93 3.11 -10.55 0.14
C GLY A 93 2.61 -11.73 1.00
N PHE A 94 1.92 -11.41 2.07
CA PHE A 94 1.25 -12.36 2.96
C PHE A 94 -0.22 -11.98 3.02
N VAL A 95 -1.12 -12.85 2.61
CA VAL A 95 -2.56 -12.63 2.77
C VAL A 95 -2.86 -12.69 4.27
N LEU A 96 -3.37 -11.60 4.84
CA LEU A 96 -3.67 -11.45 6.27
C LEU A 96 -5.15 -11.68 6.57
N ASP A 97 -6.02 -11.43 5.61
CA ASP A 97 -7.44 -11.74 5.66
C ASP A 97 -7.77 -12.73 4.55
N THR A 98 -8.01 -13.98 4.93
CA THR A 98 -8.30 -15.07 4.01
C THR A 98 -9.78 -15.20 3.67
N GLU A 99 -10.66 -14.39 4.27
CA GLU A 99 -12.07 -14.32 3.89
C GLU A 99 -12.23 -13.47 2.65
N SER A 100 -11.70 -12.24 2.67
CA SER A 100 -11.74 -11.33 1.52
C SER A 100 -10.57 -11.48 0.56
N ASN A 101 -9.41 -12.00 1.00
CA ASN A 101 -8.13 -11.97 0.31
C ASN A 101 -7.64 -10.56 -0.09
N ALA A 102 -8.23 -9.50 0.47
CA ALA A 102 -7.98 -8.12 0.07
C ALA A 102 -7.03 -7.35 0.99
N LEU A 103 -6.66 -7.92 2.14
CA LEU A 103 -5.71 -7.34 3.08
C LEU A 103 -4.42 -8.17 3.08
N TRP A 104 -3.30 -7.53 2.70
CA TRP A 104 -1.99 -8.18 2.68
C TRP A 104 -0.98 -7.43 3.55
N GLY A 105 0.07 -8.15 3.94
CA GLY A 105 1.28 -7.59 4.54
C GLY A 105 2.45 -7.71 3.57
N MET A 106 2.92 -6.60 2.97
CA MET A 106 4.04 -6.61 2.02
C MET A 106 5.38 -6.47 2.72
N ARG A 107 6.28 -7.44 2.55
CA ARG A 107 7.58 -7.47 3.18
C ARG A 107 8.69 -7.16 2.18
N PHE A 108 9.24 -5.95 2.27
CA PHE A 108 10.45 -5.52 1.56
C PHE A 108 11.71 -5.85 2.34
N VAL A 109 11.66 -5.70 3.67
CA VAL A 109 12.77 -5.96 4.59
C VAL A 109 12.23 -6.69 5.81
N TRP A 110 12.86 -7.81 6.16
CA TRP A 110 12.52 -8.57 7.37
C TRP A 110 12.83 -7.74 8.64
N PRO A 111 11.97 -7.77 9.68
CA PRO A 111 10.70 -8.48 9.81
C PRO A 111 9.44 -7.66 9.44
N ILE A 112 9.60 -6.48 8.86
CA ILE A 112 8.53 -5.48 8.68
C ILE A 112 7.59 -5.92 7.55
N LYS A 113 6.28 -5.97 7.85
CA LYS A 113 5.21 -6.14 6.88
C LYS A 113 4.45 -4.82 6.74
N ALA A 114 4.55 -4.17 5.59
CA ALA A 114 3.81 -2.96 5.29
C ALA A 114 2.34 -3.28 4.98
N ASP A 115 1.42 -2.47 5.47
CA ASP A 115 0.00 -2.55 5.19
C ASP A 115 -0.26 -2.37 3.69
N TYR A 116 -1.07 -3.24 3.09
CA TYR A 116 -1.42 -3.27 1.67
C TYR A 116 -2.87 -3.71 1.55
N ARG A 117 -3.73 -2.80 1.10
CA ARG A 117 -5.18 -2.99 1.05
C ARG A 117 -5.67 -2.82 -0.37
N ILE A 118 -6.31 -3.83 -0.92
CA ILE A 118 -7.04 -3.71 -2.19
C ILE A 118 -8.36 -3.02 -1.85
N VAL A 119 -8.43 -1.69 -2.11
CA VAL A 119 -9.57 -0.85 -1.73
C VAL A 119 -10.55 -0.63 -2.88
N TYR A 120 -10.12 -0.89 -4.10
CA TYR A 120 -10.93 -0.88 -5.32
C TYR A 120 -10.43 -1.96 -6.26
N LEU A 121 -11.34 -2.67 -6.88
CA LEU A 121 -11.10 -3.63 -7.95
C LEU A 121 -12.35 -3.66 -8.81
N ASN A 122 -12.22 -3.47 -10.12
CA ASN A 122 -13.38 -3.61 -11.01
C ASN A 122 -13.65 -5.09 -11.34
N ASP A 123 -14.87 -5.40 -11.76
CA ASP A 123 -15.34 -6.77 -11.98
C ASP A 123 -14.51 -7.55 -13.02
N ASP A 124 -13.95 -6.82 -14.00
CA ASP A 124 -13.10 -7.40 -15.05
C ASP A 124 -11.63 -7.62 -14.59
N TYR A 125 -11.26 -7.19 -13.39
CA TYR A 125 -9.86 -7.27 -12.88
C TYR A 125 -8.87 -6.54 -13.78
N THR A 126 -9.28 -5.42 -14.36
CA THR A 126 -8.43 -4.59 -15.23
C THR A 126 -7.95 -3.30 -14.59
N GLN A 127 -8.59 -2.87 -13.50
CA GLN A 127 -8.26 -1.65 -12.76
C GLN A 127 -8.37 -1.91 -11.25
N THR A 128 -7.37 -1.47 -10.49
CA THR A 128 -7.33 -1.63 -9.03
C THR A 128 -6.71 -0.42 -8.35
N ILE A 129 -7.08 -0.20 -7.09
CA ILE A 129 -6.43 0.78 -6.22
C ILE A 129 -5.96 0.07 -4.95
N ILE A 130 -4.69 0.26 -4.66
CA ILE A 130 -4.07 -0.22 -3.45
C ILE A 130 -3.88 0.95 -2.50
N GLY A 131 -4.42 0.81 -1.30
CA GLY A 131 -4.30 1.80 -0.24
C GLY A 131 -3.58 1.28 0.99
N ARG A 132 -3.39 2.18 1.95
CA ARG A 132 -2.85 1.88 3.28
C ARG A 132 -3.66 2.62 4.34
N GLN A 133 -3.87 2.00 5.50
CA GLN A 133 -4.60 2.61 6.62
C GLN A 133 -4.05 3.99 7.02
N ALA A 134 -2.73 4.17 6.91
CA ALA A 134 -2.06 5.43 7.23
C ALA A 134 -2.29 6.55 6.19
N ARG A 135 -2.81 6.23 5.01
CA ARG A 135 -3.01 7.16 3.86
C ARG A 135 -1.74 7.88 3.44
N ASP A 136 -0.60 7.27 3.69
CA ASP A 136 0.73 7.79 3.34
C ASP A 136 1.12 7.43 1.90
N TYR A 137 0.69 6.26 1.40
CA TYR A 137 0.93 5.77 0.04
C TYR A 137 -0.33 5.19 -0.55
N VAL A 138 -0.47 5.32 -1.87
CA VAL A 138 -1.55 4.76 -2.69
C VAL A 138 -1.01 4.45 -4.07
N TRP A 139 -1.55 3.40 -4.71
CA TRP A 139 -1.24 3.04 -6.10
C TRP A 139 -2.55 2.83 -6.85
N ILE A 140 -2.70 3.56 -7.96
CA ILE A 140 -3.72 3.34 -8.98
C ILE A 140 -3.06 2.50 -10.07
N MET A 141 -3.58 1.33 -10.34
CA MET A 141 -2.97 0.39 -11.27
C MET A 141 -3.98 -0.14 -12.29
N ALA A 142 -3.48 -0.54 -13.46
CA ALA A 142 -4.29 -1.14 -14.51
C ALA A 142 -3.52 -2.26 -15.22
N ARG A 143 -4.26 -3.12 -15.96
CA ARG A 143 -3.67 -4.17 -16.81
C ARG A 143 -3.04 -3.62 -18.09
N THR A 144 -3.28 -2.37 -18.39
CA THR A 144 -2.70 -1.65 -19.54
C THR A 144 -1.88 -0.45 -19.06
N PRO A 145 -0.83 -0.04 -19.78
CA PRO A 145 0.00 1.09 -19.37
C PRO A 145 -0.72 2.44 -19.42
N THR A 146 -1.89 2.49 -20.03
CA THR A 146 -2.74 3.67 -20.13
C THR A 146 -4.19 3.30 -19.87
N ILE A 147 -4.95 4.23 -19.31
CA ILE A 147 -6.41 4.14 -19.12
C ILE A 147 -7.05 5.40 -19.71
N SER A 148 -8.37 5.37 -19.93
CA SER A 148 -9.11 6.55 -20.38
C SER A 148 -9.09 7.67 -19.35
N ASP A 149 -9.16 8.93 -19.79
CA ASP A 149 -9.23 10.07 -18.85
C ASP A 149 -10.46 9.99 -17.93
N PRO A 150 -11.67 9.59 -18.38
CA PRO A 150 -12.79 9.38 -17.48
C PRO A 150 -12.54 8.32 -16.39
N ASP A 151 -11.88 7.20 -16.73
CA ASP A 151 -11.52 6.17 -15.73
C ASP A 151 -10.48 6.71 -14.75
N TYR A 152 -9.48 7.43 -15.25
CA TYR A 152 -8.47 8.07 -14.42
C TYR A 152 -9.11 9.04 -13.40
N ASP A 153 -10.00 9.92 -13.86
CA ASP A 153 -10.70 10.87 -13.02
C ASP A 153 -11.60 10.18 -11.98
N LYS A 154 -12.28 9.09 -12.37
CA LYS A 154 -13.07 8.26 -11.46
C LYS A 154 -12.20 7.68 -10.35
N MET A 155 -11.04 7.12 -10.69
CA MET A 155 -10.12 6.53 -9.72
C MET A 155 -9.50 7.60 -8.80
N LEU A 156 -9.17 8.79 -9.31
CA LEU A 156 -8.70 9.91 -8.49
C LEU A 156 -9.76 10.37 -7.48
N LYS A 157 -11.01 10.53 -7.90
CA LYS A 157 -12.13 10.87 -7.00
C LYS A 157 -12.34 9.82 -5.92
N PHE A 158 -12.16 8.55 -6.27
CA PHE A 158 -12.23 7.47 -5.28
C PHE A 158 -11.09 7.59 -4.25
N VAL A 159 -9.85 7.83 -4.67
CA VAL A 159 -8.70 8.06 -3.78
C VAL A 159 -8.94 9.27 -2.87
N GLU A 160 -9.48 10.37 -3.41
CA GLU A 160 -9.85 11.56 -2.63
C GLU A 160 -10.89 11.22 -1.55
N SER A 161 -11.94 10.44 -1.91
CA SER A 161 -12.99 10.01 -0.97
C SER A 161 -12.47 9.17 0.19
N LEU A 162 -11.34 8.49 0.03
CA LEU A 162 -10.65 7.74 1.08
C LEU A 162 -9.86 8.65 2.04
N GLY A 163 -9.76 9.96 1.75
CA GLY A 163 -9.08 10.94 2.59
C GLY A 163 -7.57 11.06 2.33
N TYR A 164 -7.11 10.73 1.13
CA TYR A 164 -5.73 10.97 0.72
C TYR A 164 -5.48 12.45 0.38
N ASP A 165 -4.26 12.91 0.61
CA ASP A 165 -3.77 14.22 0.17
C ASP A 165 -3.48 14.18 -1.35
N MET A 166 -4.44 14.67 -2.13
CA MET A 166 -4.36 14.63 -3.59
C MET A 166 -3.20 15.46 -4.18
N THR A 167 -2.63 16.40 -3.42
CA THR A 167 -1.45 17.17 -3.85
C THR A 167 -0.18 16.29 -3.97
N LYS A 168 -0.20 15.11 -3.34
CA LYS A 168 0.90 14.14 -3.36
C LYS A 168 0.74 13.07 -4.44
N VAL A 169 -0.47 12.87 -4.97
CA VAL A 169 -0.73 11.89 -6.02
C VAL A 169 -0.11 12.38 -7.33
N LYS A 170 0.70 11.52 -7.96
CA LYS A 170 1.39 11.83 -9.20
C LYS A 170 1.07 10.78 -10.25
N ARG A 171 0.82 11.22 -11.48
CA ARG A 171 0.73 10.31 -12.63
C ARG A 171 2.10 9.68 -12.87
N ALA A 172 2.15 8.35 -12.95
CA ALA A 172 3.38 7.63 -13.26
C ALA A 172 3.65 7.71 -14.77
N PRO A 173 4.88 8.07 -15.20
CA PRO A 173 5.21 8.12 -16.61
C PRO A 173 5.25 6.72 -17.22
N GLN A 174 4.42 6.47 -18.26
CA GLN A 174 4.35 5.20 -18.98
C GLN A 174 4.59 5.46 -20.48
N ARG A 175 5.54 4.72 -21.08
CA ARG A 175 5.85 4.71 -22.51
C ARG A 175 6.34 3.33 -22.92
N TRP A 176 5.56 2.64 -23.76
CA TRP A 176 5.77 1.27 -24.21
C TRP A 176 5.77 1.19 -25.72
#